data_e6f52d5ddcc8d7d3dd36f1d50c16b7a0
#
_entry.id   e6f52d5ddcc8d7d3dd36f1d50c16b7a0
#
_cell.length_a   1.000
_cell.length_b   1.000
_cell.length_c   1.000
_cell.angle_alpha   90.00
_cell.angle_beta   90.00
_cell.angle_gamma   90.00
#
_symmetry.space_group_name_H-M   'P 1'
#
loop_
_entity.id
_entity.type
_entity.pdbx_description
1 polymer ?
#
loop_
_entity_poly.entity_id
_entity_poly.type
_entity_poly.pdbx_seq_one_letter_code
_entity_poly.pdbx_strand_id
1 'polypeptide(L)'
;VDMNPAGRVRQATRPGPPTVIVSGLSSDAHTWNLVFLELLLAELGYRVTNLGACVPDELLVRECLDRAPELLVLSSVNGHGHLDGARVVRRLRGLPPLAGLPIVIGGKLGVAGGLTAAQRDELARAGCDAVFEENAETVTAFRRFLDTLPVRAIR
;
A
#
# COMPACT_ATOMS: atom_id res chain seq x y z
N VAL A 1 16.90 13.68 -16.43
CA VAL A 1 15.84 13.22 -15.52
C VAL A 1 14.52 13.84 -15.98
N ASP A 2 13.71 13.08 -16.70
CA ASP A 2 12.40 13.54 -17.13
C ASP A 2 11.42 13.57 -15.96
N MET A 3 11.02 14.76 -15.57
CA MET A 3 9.95 14.99 -14.59
C MET A 3 8.60 15.06 -15.30
N ASN A 4 7.66 14.26 -14.83
CA ASN A 4 6.27 14.36 -15.27
C ASN A 4 5.62 15.65 -14.69
N PRO A 5 4.53 16.20 -15.30
CA PRO A 5 3.86 17.42 -14.82
C PRO A 5 3.37 17.40 -13.36
N ALA A 6 3.34 16.24 -12.70
CA ALA A 6 3.02 16.10 -11.27
C ALA A 6 4.26 16.08 -10.36
N GLY A 7 5.46 16.39 -10.87
CA GLY A 7 6.71 16.41 -10.08
C GLY A 7 7.20 15.04 -9.60
N ARG A 8 6.66 13.95 -10.11
CA ARG A 8 7.10 12.60 -9.76
C ARG A 8 8.32 12.23 -10.63
N VAL A 9 9.42 11.89 -9.96
CA VAL A 9 10.59 11.34 -10.65
C VAL A 9 10.18 10.00 -11.28
N ARG A 10 10.26 9.89 -12.59
CA ARG A 10 10.11 8.59 -13.28
C ARG A 10 11.26 7.70 -12.82
N GLN A 11 10.95 6.66 -12.06
CA GLN A 11 11.93 5.60 -11.82
C GLN A 11 12.28 4.94 -13.17
N ALA A 12 13.56 4.76 -13.40
CA ALA A 12 14.03 4.01 -14.57
C ALA A 12 13.33 2.64 -14.59
N THR A 13 12.79 2.26 -15.74
CA THR A 13 12.05 1.01 -15.91
C THR A 13 12.97 -0.18 -15.63
N ARG A 14 12.76 -0.84 -14.49
CA ARG A 14 13.46 -2.09 -14.18
C ARG A 14 12.98 -3.21 -15.11
N PRO A 15 13.86 -4.09 -15.58
CA PRO A 15 13.43 -5.26 -16.36
C PRO A 15 12.68 -6.24 -15.46
N GLY A 16 11.60 -6.83 -15.99
CA GLY A 16 10.81 -7.85 -15.29
C GLY A 16 9.45 -7.36 -14.79
N PRO A 17 8.69 -8.23 -14.08
CA PRO A 17 7.38 -7.87 -13.57
C PRO A 17 7.46 -6.77 -12.50
N PRO A 18 6.40 -5.95 -12.37
CA PRO A 18 6.35 -4.90 -11.36
C PRO A 18 6.41 -5.50 -9.94
N THR A 19 7.08 -4.81 -9.04
CA THR A 19 7.29 -5.26 -7.67
C THR A 19 6.33 -4.57 -6.71
N VAL A 20 5.80 -5.33 -5.76
CA VAL A 20 4.92 -4.82 -4.71
C VAL A 20 5.34 -5.37 -3.35
N ILE A 21 5.28 -4.53 -2.33
CA ILE A 21 5.35 -4.95 -0.94
C ILE A 21 3.93 -5.02 -0.38
N VAL A 22 3.59 -6.15 0.23
CA VAL A 22 2.39 -6.33 1.05
C VAL A 22 2.82 -6.42 2.50
N SER A 23 2.20 -5.65 3.38
CA SER A 23 2.57 -5.63 4.80
C SER A 23 1.36 -5.45 5.72
N GLY A 24 1.40 -6.15 6.84
CA GLY A 24 0.59 -5.81 8.00
C GLY A 24 1.14 -4.56 8.71
N LEU A 25 0.36 -4.04 9.64
CA LEU A 25 0.74 -2.91 10.49
C LEU A 25 1.26 -3.41 11.84
N SER A 26 1.93 -2.55 12.59
CA SER A 26 2.69 -2.92 13.79
C SER A 26 1.84 -3.58 14.88
N SER A 27 0.57 -3.23 15.01
CA SER A 27 -0.34 -3.78 16.04
C SER A 27 -1.20 -4.94 15.56
N ASP A 28 -1.09 -5.35 14.29
CA ASP A 28 -1.99 -6.34 13.71
C ASP A 28 -1.29 -7.69 13.46
N ALA A 29 -1.73 -8.71 14.19
CA ALA A 29 -1.18 -10.06 14.13
C ALA A 29 -1.86 -10.97 13.08
N HIS A 30 -2.86 -10.47 12.33
CA HIS A 30 -3.56 -11.24 11.33
C HIS A 30 -2.69 -11.48 10.09
N THR A 31 -2.75 -12.67 9.54
CA THR A 31 -1.92 -13.09 8.40
C THR A 31 -2.74 -13.48 7.16
N TRP A 32 -3.97 -13.95 7.32
CA TRP A 32 -4.77 -14.47 6.20
C TRP A 32 -5.04 -13.42 5.12
N ASN A 33 -5.29 -12.18 5.51
CA ASN A 33 -5.50 -11.04 4.62
C ASN A 33 -4.25 -10.77 3.76
N LEU A 34 -3.08 -10.94 4.33
CA LEU A 34 -1.80 -10.75 3.64
C LEU A 34 -1.53 -11.86 2.61
N VAL A 35 -1.84 -13.10 2.97
CA VAL A 35 -1.73 -14.24 2.05
C VAL A 35 -2.71 -14.09 0.89
N PHE A 36 -3.94 -13.67 1.15
CA PHE A 36 -4.92 -13.41 0.10
C PHE A 36 -4.43 -12.35 -0.88
N LEU A 37 -3.92 -11.22 -0.38
CA LEU A 37 -3.38 -10.15 -1.23
C LEU A 37 -2.15 -10.59 -2.02
N GLU A 38 -1.27 -11.36 -1.40
CA GLU A 38 -0.10 -11.92 -2.08
C GLU A 38 -0.51 -12.79 -3.27
N LEU A 39 -1.45 -13.71 -3.07
CA LEU A 39 -1.95 -14.59 -4.13
C LEU A 39 -2.66 -13.81 -5.24
N LEU A 40 -3.50 -12.85 -4.87
CA LEU A 40 -4.22 -12.00 -5.82
C LEU A 40 -3.25 -11.19 -6.69
N LEU A 41 -2.27 -10.55 -6.07
CA LEU A 41 -1.29 -9.73 -6.79
C LEU A 41 -0.35 -10.58 -7.65
N ALA A 42 0.05 -11.76 -7.16
CA ALA A 42 0.84 -12.71 -7.95
C ALA A 42 0.07 -13.21 -9.19
N GLU A 43 -1.22 -13.51 -9.03
CA GLU A 43 -2.09 -13.87 -10.16
C GLU A 43 -2.20 -12.73 -11.19
N LEU A 44 -2.19 -11.48 -10.73
CA LEU A 44 -2.19 -10.30 -11.58
C LEU A 44 -0.80 -9.97 -12.17
N GLY A 45 0.21 -10.81 -11.92
CA GLY A 45 1.53 -10.72 -12.52
C GLY A 45 2.54 -9.86 -11.77
N TYR A 46 2.24 -9.44 -10.53
CA TYR A 46 3.20 -8.74 -9.69
C TYR A 46 4.20 -9.70 -9.04
N ARG A 47 5.42 -9.21 -8.84
CA ARG A 47 6.38 -9.86 -7.93
C ARG A 47 6.14 -9.33 -6.52
N VAL A 48 5.62 -10.19 -5.65
CA VAL A 48 5.18 -9.80 -4.30
C VAL A 48 6.23 -10.13 -3.26
N THR A 49 6.51 -9.17 -2.38
CA THR A 49 7.21 -9.39 -1.11
C THR A 49 6.20 -9.18 0.01
N ASN A 50 5.83 -10.23 0.72
CA ASN A 50 4.95 -10.18 1.88
C ASN A 50 5.82 -10.09 3.15
N LEU A 51 5.75 -8.95 3.84
CA LEU A 51 6.53 -8.73 5.08
C LEU A 51 5.89 -9.39 6.31
N GLY A 52 4.64 -9.83 6.18
CA GLY A 52 3.93 -10.50 7.26
C GLY A 52 3.21 -9.55 8.21
N ALA A 53 2.81 -10.09 9.35
CA ALA A 53 2.09 -9.40 10.42
C ALA A 53 3.03 -8.69 11.39
N CYS A 54 2.48 -7.79 12.21
CA CYS A 54 3.21 -7.07 13.26
C CYS A 54 4.50 -6.42 12.77
N VAL A 55 4.47 -5.80 11.60
CA VAL A 55 5.66 -5.18 11.00
C VAL A 55 5.92 -3.83 11.65
N PRO A 56 7.07 -3.65 12.34
CA PRO A 56 7.45 -2.36 12.89
C PRO A 56 7.63 -1.30 11.80
N ASP A 57 7.29 -0.06 12.12
CA ASP A 57 7.41 1.06 11.17
C ASP A 57 8.82 1.17 10.58
N GLU A 58 9.87 1.00 11.39
CA GLU A 58 11.26 1.04 10.94
C GLU A 58 11.60 -0.05 9.92
N LEU A 59 11.08 -1.25 10.11
CA LEU A 59 11.29 -2.36 9.18
C LEU A 59 10.61 -2.07 7.85
N LEU A 60 9.37 -1.59 7.88
CA LEU A 60 8.64 -1.23 6.67
C LEU A 60 9.36 -0.14 5.88
N VAL A 61 9.83 0.90 6.56
CA VAL A 61 10.62 1.99 5.94
C VAL A 61 11.87 1.43 5.27
N ARG A 62 12.64 0.63 5.98
CA ARG A 62 13.88 0.04 5.46
C ARG A 62 13.62 -0.83 4.23
N GLU A 63 12.62 -1.70 4.29
CA GLU A 63 12.27 -2.58 3.18
C GLU A 63 11.80 -1.79 1.94
N CYS A 64 11.04 -0.72 2.14
CA CYS A 64 10.65 0.17 1.03
C CYS A 64 11.85 0.89 0.41
N LEU A 65 12.81 1.35 1.23
CA LEU A 65 14.03 1.99 0.73
C LEU A 65 14.93 1.00 -0.02
N ASP A 66 15.14 -0.18 0.55
CA ASP A 66 16.07 -1.17 -0.01
C ASP A 66 15.51 -1.82 -1.28
N ARG A 67 14.23 -2.16 -1.30
CA ARG A 67 13.59 -2.84 -2.44
C ARG A 67 13.06 -1.89 -3.50
N ALA A 68 12.77 -0.64 -3.14
CA ALA A 68 12.16 0.36 -4.01
C ALA A 68 10.98 -0.21 -4.83
N PRO A 69 9.90 -0.68 -4.17
CA PRO A 69 8.75 -1.27 -4.84
C PRO A 69 8.02 -0.25 -5.69
N GLU A 70 7.26 -0.73 -6.66
CA GLU A 70 6.39 0.11 -7.50
C GLU A 70 5.01 0.35 -6.87
N LEU A 71 4.69 -0.40 -5.79
CA LEU A 71 3.46 -0.26 -5.01
C LEU A 71 3.69 -0.77 -3.58
N LEU A 72 3.12 -0.09 -2.61
CA LEU A 72 3.01 -0.58 -1.23
C LEU A 72 1.53 -0.80 -0.89
N VAL A 73 1.20 -2.00 -0.48
CA VAL A 73 -0.13 -2.40 -0.01
C VAL A 73 -0.07 -2.69 1.48
N LEU A 74 -0.75 -1.86 2.26
CA LEU A 74 -0.92 -2.05 3.69
C LEU A 74 -2.28 -2.68 3.97
N SER A 75 -2.34 -3.65 4.85
CA SER A 75 -3.58 -4.30 5.22
C SER A 75 -3.70 -4.48 6.73
N SER A 76 -4.86 -4.14 7.26
CA SER A 76 -5.18 -4.33 8.67
C SER A 76 -6.65 -4.72 8.85
N VAL A 77 -6.91 -5.62 9.79
CA VAL A 77 -8.25 -6.12 10.11
C VAL A 77 -8.58 -6.04 11.60
N ASN A 78 -7.72 -5.42 12.41
CA ASN A 78 -7.91 -5.31 13.86
C ASN A 78 -8.67 -4.06 14.32
N GLY A 79 -9.08 -3.20 13.40
CA GLY A 79 -9.82 -1.97 13.71
C GLY A 79 -8.95 -0.74 14.05
N HIS A 80 -7.63 -0.89 14.13
CA HIS A 80 -6.68 0.21 14.42
C HIS A 80 -5.89 0.66 13.20
N GLY A 81 -6.22 0.14 12.03
CA GLY A 81 -5.49 0.42 10.79
C GLY A 81 -5.46 1.89 10.40
N HIS A 82 -6.49 2.66 10.74
CA HIS A 82 -6.53 4.10 10.45
C HIS A 82 -5.47 4.88 11.24
N LEU A 83 -5.19 4.50 12.48
CA LEU A 83 -4.17 5.13 13.32
C LEU A 83 -2.75 4.71 12.92
N ASP A 84 -2.51 3.41 12.90
CA ASP A 84 -1.20 2.86 12.56
C ASP A 84 -0.81 3.17 11.11
N GLY A 85 -1.79 3.08 10.20
CA GLY A 85 -1.60 3.40 8.79
C GLY A 85 -1.23 4.86 8.57
N ALA A 86 -1.99 5.80 9.15
CA ALA A 86 -1.69 7.22 9.02
C ALA A 86 -0.28 7.57 9.56
N ARG A 87 0.09 6.99 10.70
CA ARG A 87 1.41 7.20 11.32
C ARG A 87 2.54 6.75 10.38
N VAL A 88 2.50 5.51 9.91
CA VAL A 88 3.58 4.97 9.08
C VAL A 88 3.63 5.61 7.70
N VAL A 89 2.48 5.93 7.12
CA VAL A 89 2.42 6.58 5.79
C VAL A 89 3.02 7.99 5.87
N ARG A 90 2.73 8.76 6.91
CA ARG A 90 3.39 10.07 7.12
C ARG A 90 4.90 9.93 7.18
N ARG A 91 5.38 8.93 7.88
CA ARG A 91 6.82 8.66 7.99
C ARG A 91 7.44 8.32 6.64
N LEU A 92 6.79 7.46 5.86
CA LEU A 92 7.24 7.11 4.50
C LEU A 92 7.27 8.34 3.58
N ARG A 93 6.23 9.16 3.62
CA ARG A 93 6.14 10.38 2.79
C ARG A 93 7.18 11.44 3.14
N GLY A 94 7.65 11.46 4.37
CA GLY A 94 8.74 12.34 4.80
C GLY A 94 10.11 12.00 4.23
N LEU A 95 10.25 10.84 3.58
CA LEU A 95 11.50 10.38 2.98
C LEU A 95 11.48 10.64 1.46
N PRO A 96 12.38 11.48 0.93
CA PRO A 96 12.37 11.86 -0.50
C PRO A 96 12.33 10.69 -1.48
N PRO A 97 13.07 9.57 -1.28
CA PRO A 97 13.00 8.43 -2.19
C PRO A 97 11.62 7.75 -2.26
N LEU A 98 10.79 7.92 -1.21
CA LEU A 98 9.46 7.31 -1.09
C LEU A 98 8.32 8.29 -1.34
N ALA A 99 8.60 9.55 -1.61
CA ALA A 99 7.58 10.59 -1.81
C ALA A 99 6.61 10.28 -2.96
N GLY A 100 7.09 9.60 -4.00
CA GLY A 100 6.29 9.21 -5.17
C GLY A 100 5.79 7.76 -5.17
N LEU A 101 6.08 6.97 -4.11
CA LEU A 101 5.63 5.59 -4.03
C LEU A 101 4.10 5.53 -3.94
N PRO A 102 3.39 4.80 -4.82
CA PRO A 102 1.98 4.52 -4.62
C PRO A 102 1.77 3.72 -3.33
N ILE A 103 0.91 4.22 -2.45
CA ILE A 103 0.59 3.59 -1.16
C ILE A 103 -0.91 3.46 -1.03
N VAL A 104 -1.37 2.24 -0.81
CA VAL A 104 -2.77 1.95 -0.53
C VAL A 104 -2.91 1.20 0.78
N ILE A 105 -4.06 1.38 1.42
CA ILE A 105 -4.40 0.67 2.65
C ILE A 105 -5.80 0.08 2.53
N GLY A 106 -5.98 -1.10 3.05
CA GLY A 106 -7.27 -1.78 3.01
C GLY A 106 -7.53 -2.69 4.20
N GLY A 107 -8.77 -3.17 4.29
CA GLY A 107 -9.26 -4.08 5.30
C GLY A 107 -10.26 -3.45 6.27
N LYS A 108 -10.38 -4.02 7.46
CA LYS A 108 -11.21 -3.49 8.54
C LYS A 108 -10.39 -2.47 9.35
N LEU A 109 -10.48 -1.21 8.97
CA LEU A 109 -9.58 -0.16 9.44
C LEU A 109 -10.12 0.60 10.67
N GLY A 110 -11.40 0.48 10.97
CA GLY A 110 -12.06 1.13 12.10
C GLY A 110 -12.76 0.13 13.02
N VAL A 111 -13.03 0.55 14.26
CA VAL A 111 -13.60 -0.32 15.32
C VAL A 111 -15.10 -0.51 15.16
N ALA A 112 -15.84 0.49 14.69
CA ALA A 112 -17.31 0.52 14.69
C ALA A 112 -17.87 0.57 13.25
N GLY A 113 -17.76 -0.53 12.51
CA GLY A 113 -18.48 -0.71 11.24
C GLY A 113 -18.00 0.10 10.06
N GLY A 114 -16.80 0.65 10.08
CA GLY A 114 -16.19 1.40 8.97
C GLY A 114 -15.52 2.69 9.42
N LEU A 115 -14.81 3.32 8.51
CA LEU A 115 -14.16 4.59 8.77
C LEU A 115 -15.16 5.74 8.74
N THR A 116 -14.98 6.70 9.62
CA THR A 116 -15.63 8.01 9.50
C THR A 116 -15.01 8.80 8.33
N ALA A 117 -15.72 9.81 7.84
CA ALA A 117 -15.18 10.73 6.83
C ALA A 117 -13.87 11.39 7.29
N ALA A 118 -13.80 11.79 8.57
CA ALA A 118 -12.59 12.37 9.16
C ALA A 118 -11.41 11.40 9.16
N GLN A 119 -11.64 10.13 9.46
CA GLN A 119 -10.58 9.10 9.45
C GLN A 119 -10.08 8.81 8.03
N ARG A 120 -10.97 8.77 7.03
CA ARG A 120 -10.57 8.66 5.62
C ARG A 120 -9.75 9.86 5.18
N ASP A 121 -10.20 11.07 5.53
CA ASP A 121 -9.47 12.30 5.20
C ASP A 121 -8.09 12.33 5.86
N GLU A 122 -7.96 11.80 7.06
CA GLU A 122 -6.69 11.70 7.73
C GLU A 122 -5.72 10.76 7.00
N LEU A 123 -6.18 9.60 6.55
CA LEU A 123 -5.37 8.67 5.74
C LEU A 123 -4.96 9.32 4.41
N ALA A 124 -5.87 10.01 3.74
CA ALA A 124 -5.56 10.72 2.50
C ALA A 124 -4.53 11.84 2.73
N ARG A 125 -4.68 12.64 3.78
CA ARG A 125 -3.73 13.69 4.16
C ARG A 125 -2.38 13.13 4.60
N ALA A 126 -2.37 11.96 5.21
CA ALA A 126 -1.11 11.26 5.53
C ALA A 126 -0.33 10.86 4.27
N GLY A 127 -1.01 10.67 3.15
CA GLY A 127 -0.41 10.37 1.87
C GLY A 127 -0.82 9.04 1.24
N CYS A 128 -1.89 8.38 1.74
CA CYS A 128 -2.47 7.23 1.05
C CYS A 128 -3.08 7.67 -0.28
N ASP A 129 -2.77 6.95 -1.35
CA ASP A 129 -3.34 7.20 -2.68
C ASP A 129 -4.75 6.62 -2.82
N ALA A 130 -5.07 5.56 -2.09
CA ALA A 130 -6.39 4.97 -2.01
C ALA A 130 -6.60 4.22 -0.69
N VAL A 131 -7.86 4.14 -0.27
CA VAL A 131 -8.31 3.43 0.92
C VAL A 131 -9.42 2.48 0.53
N PHE A 132 -9.26 1.20 0.86
CA PHE A 132 -10.20 0.13 0.52
C PHE A 132 -10.78 -0.49 1.79
N GLU A 133 -11.99 -0.10 2.15
CA GLU A 133 -12.70 -0.73 3.27
C GLU A 133 -13.29 -2.07 2.86
N GLU A 134 -13.33 -3.01 3.79
CA GLU A 134 -13.83 -4.35 3.55
C GLU A 134 -15.35 -4.33 3.22
N ASN A 135 -15.68 -4.67 1.98
CA ASN A 135 -17.04 -4.89 1.49
C ASN A 135 -17.01 -5.78 0.22
N ALA A 136 -18.19 -6.11 -0.31
CA ALA A 136 -18.31 -7.01 -1.45
C ALA A 136 -17.62 -6.52 -2.73
N GLU A 137 -17.37 -5.21 -2.87
CA GLU A 137 -16.81 -4.62 -4.08
C GLU A 137 -15.33 -4.25 -3.95
N THR A 138 -14.73 -4.51 -2.79
CA THR A 138 -13.35 -4.08 -2.49
C THR A 138 -12.35 -4.64 -3.50
N VAL A 139 -12.43 -5.92 -3.84
CA VAL A 139 -11.49 -6.55 -4.80
C VAL A 139 -11.62 -5.93 -6.18
N THR A 140 -12.85 -5.69 -6.64
CA THR A 140 -13.10 -5.03 -7.94
C THR A 140 -12.55 -3.61 -7.97
N ALA A 141 -12.79 -2.84 -6.91
CA ALA A 141 -12.27 -1.49 -6.77
C ALA A 141 -10.74 -1.46 -6.72
N PHE A 142 -10.13 -2.41 -6.03
CA PHE A 142 -8.69 -2.56 -5.96
C PHE A 142 -8.07 -2.88 -7.33
N ARG A 143 -8.67 -3.82 -8.06
CA ARG A 143 -8.24 -4.15 -9.44
C ARG A 143 -8.30 -2.92 -10.36
N ARG A 144 -9.38 -2.14 -10.30
CA ARG A 144 -9.50 -0.89 -11.07
C ARG A 144 -8.42 0.12 -10.71
N PHE A 145 -8.11 0.25 -9.41
CA PHE A 145 -7.03 1.11 -8.97
C PHE A 145 -5.69 0.68 -9.56
N LEU A 146 -5.38 -0.62 -9.56
CA LEU A 146 -4.14 -1.15 -10.14
C LEU A 146 -4.00 -0.79 -11.62
N ASP A 147 -5.10 -0.77 -12.37
CA ASP A 147 -5.12 -0.39 -13.79
C ASP A 147 -4.78 1.10 -14.01
N THR A 148 -4.95 1.93 -12.99
CA THR A 148 -4.61 3.37 -13.05
C THR A 148 -3.14 3.66 -12.77
N LEU A 149 -2.41 2.70 -12.21
CA LEU A 149 -1.01 2.90 -11.89
C LEU A 149 -0.14 2.97 -13.14
N PRO A 150 0.88 3.84 -13.17
CA PRO A 150 1.83 3.90 -14.28
C PRO A 150 2.81 2.72 -14.25
N VAL A 151 2.31 1.55 -13.91
CA VAL A 151 3.04 0.30 -13.86
C VAL A 151 2.99 -0.32 -15.25
N ARG A 152 4.11 -0.86 -15.68
CA ARG A 152 4.21 -1.50 -16.99
C ARG A 152 3.11 -2.52 -17.19
N ALA A 153 2.47 -2.45 -18.37
CA ALA A 153 1.57 -3.51 -18.80
C ALA A 153 2.32 -4.84 -18.71
N ILE A 154 1.80 -5.74 -17.90
CA ILE A 154 2.29 -7.10 -17.81
C ILE A 154 1.87 -7.77 -19.11
N ARG A 155 2.85 -8.11 -19.90
CA ARG A 155 2.64 -8.90 -21.11
C ARG A 155 2.86 -10.36 -20.80
#